data_722d239681a08d2dfc341c7e4b6d2dc3
#
_entry.id   722d239681a08d2dfc341c7e4b6d2dc3
#
_cell.length_a   1.000
_cell.length_b   1.000
_cell.length_c   1.000
_cell.angle_alpha   90.00
_cell.angle_beta   90.00
_cell.angle_gamma   90.00
#
_symmetry.space_group_name_H-M   'P 1'
#
loop_
_entity.id
_entity.type
_entity.pdbx_description
1 polymer ?
#
loop_
_entity_poly.entity_id
_entity_poly.type
_entity_poly.pdbx_seq_one_letter_code
_entity_poly.pdbx_strand_id
1 'polypeptide(L)'
;MNKAKIHNDSLINNYLPADYLDSFSKEVVVNKNITPDTFFDMVFNRFPAWIDWLLKLRNKIVKPLGLDTTSRFPDSVCERSANEIIWGMPDKHLNFNVSMWCGEYRDGKQELRITTVVKYNNWFGRLYFFVIRPFHGAIIKSILKNICLLYTSPSPRDRSLS
;
A
#
# COMPACT_ATOMS: atom_id res chain seq x y z
N MET A 1 9.78 -11.58 4.50
CA MET A 1 9.21 -10.24 4.50
C MET A 1 9.18 -9.76 5.93
N ASN A 2 9.99 -8.77 6.23
CA ASN A 2 10.22 -8.31 7.61
C ASN A 2 9.28 -7.13 7.90
N LYS A 3 8.86 -6.99 9.18
CA LYS A 3 8.36 -5.72 9.66
C LYS A 3 9.49 -4.71 9.53
N ALA A 4 9.30 -3.69 8.71
CA ALA A 4 10.34 -2.70 8.44
C ALA A 4 10.23 -1.54 9.43
N LYS A 5 11.38 -0.99 9.82
CA LYS A 5 11.43 0.23 10.62
C LYS A 5 11.21 1.43 9.69
N ILE A 6 10.38 2.38 10.10
CA ILE A 6 10.14 3.62 9.33
C ILE A 6 11.43 4.45 9.34
N HIS A 7 11.77 5.07 8.20
CA HIS A 7 12.85 6.03 8.13
C HIS A 7 12.47 7.35 8.82
N ASN A 8 13.44 8.01 9.42
CA ASN A 8 13.20 9.27 10.15
C ASN A 8 12.75 10.41 9.23
N ASP A 9 13.14 10.37 7.97
CA ASP A 9 12.82 11.34 6.92
C ASP A 9 11.57 10.99 6.09
N SER A 10 10.87 9.91 6.45
CA SER A 10 9.65 9.49 5.77
C SER A 10 8.49 10.45 6.07
N LEU A 11 7.76 10.86 5.02
CA LEU A 11 6.58 11.73 5.11
C LEU A 11 5.48 11.14 6.00
N ILE A 12 5.41 9.81 6.12
CA ILE A 12 4.41 9.16 6.97
C ILE A 12 4.53 9.54 8.45
N ASN A 13 5.70 10.02 8.87
CA ASN A 13 5.90 10.49 10.25
C ASN A 13 5.03 11.70 10.60
N ASN A 14 4.58 12.49 9.60
CA ASN A 14 3.66 13.62 9.78
C ASN A 14 2.27 13.16 10.26
N TYR A 15 1.96 11.88 10.11
CA TYR A 15 0.67 11.28 10.49
C TYR A 15 0.71 10.56 11.84
N LEU A 16 1.82 10.70 12.58
CA LEU A 16 1.97 10.20 13.94
C LEU A 16 1.62 11.27 14.97
N PRO A 17 1.12 10.91 16.15
CA PRO A 17 0.88 9.56 16.64
C PRO A 17 -0.36 8.91 16.01
N ALA A 18 -0.33 7.59 15.85
CA ALA A 18 -1.42 6.78 15.30
C ALA A 18 -1.77 5.63 16.24
N ASP A 19 -3.02 5.16 16.16
CA ASP A 19 -3.51 4.03 16.98
C ASP A 19 -3.03 2.68 16.43
N TYR A 20 -2.77 2.62 15.12
CA TYR A 20 -2.20 1.45 14.45
C TYR A 20 -1.13 1.87 13.46
N LEU A 21 -0.08 1.05 13.40
CA LEU A 21 1.02 1.20 12.46
C LEU A 21 1.53 -0.16 12.05
N ASP A 22 1.67 -0.37 10.76
CA ASP A 22 2.48 -1.46 10.20
C ASP A 22 3.35 -0.95 9.05
N SER A 23 4.43 -1.68 8.79
CA SER A 23 5.36 -1.39 7.71
C SER A 23 5.92 -2.70 7.17
N PHE A 24 5.79 -2.90 5.87
CA PHE A 24 6.32 -4.06 5.17
C PHE A 24 7.22 -3.60 4.04
N SER A 25 8.40 -4.19 3.95
CA SER A 25 9.31 -3.94 2.85
C SER A 25 9.75 -5.21 2.15
N LYS A 26 10.16 -5.04 0.91
CA LYS A 26 10.75 -6.07 0.09
C LYS A 26 11.78 -5.48 -0.87
N GLU A 27 12.95 -6.11 -0.94
CA GLU A 27 13.90 -5.87 -2.02
C GLU A 27 13.42 -6.57 -3.29
N VAL A 28 13.37 -5.83 -4.38
CA VAL A 28 12.98 -6.32 -5.71
C VAL A 28 14.16 -6.18 -6.67
N VAL A 29 14.32 -7.17 -7.54
CA VAL A 29 15.30 -7.12 -8.63
C VAL A 29 14.62 -6.46 -9.83
N VAL A 30 15.17 -5.37 -10.33
CA VAL A 30 14.56 -4.55 -11.36
C VAL A 30 15.61 -4.06 -12.37
N ASN A 31 15.20 -3.90 -13.63
CA ASN A 31 16.10 -3.44 -14.70
C ASN A 31 16.23 -1.90 -14.76
N LYS A 32 15.36 -1.18 -14.05
CA LYS A 32 15.34 0.28 -13.98
C LYS A 32 14.77 0.74 -12.65
N ASN A 33 15.09 1.97 -12.26
CA ASN A 33 14.54 2.60 -11.08
C ASN A 33 13.01 2.65 -11.12
N ILE A 34 12.37 2.17 -10.04
CA ILE A 34 10.93 2.31 -9.80
C ILE A 34 10.72 3.63 -9.07
N THR A 35 10.00 4.56 -9.69
CA THR A 35 9.59 5.81 -9.05
C THR A 35 8.39 5.58 -8.13
N PRO A 36 8.14 6.47 -7.16
CA PRO A 36 6.93 6.41 -6.32
C PRO A 36 5.63 6.38 -7.12
N ASP A 37 5.54 7.13 -8.23
CA ASP A 37 4.36 7.11 -9.11
C ASP A 37 4.19 5.74 -9.79
N THR A 38 5.27 5.15 -10.28
CA THR A 38 5.23 3.79 -10.87
C THR A 38 4.80 2.77 -9.81
N PHE A 39 5.31 2.91 -8.58
CA PHE A 39 4.94 2.02 -7.47
C PHE A 39 3.46 2.19 -7.09
N PHE A 40 2.98 3.43 -7.03
CA PHE A 40 1.57 3.75 -6.81
C PHE A 40 0.67 3.09 -7.85
N ASP A 41 1.00 3.25 -9.14
CA ASP A 41 0.24 2.63 -10.24
C ASP A 41 0.23 1.10 -10.16
N MET A 42 1.34 0.49 -9.77
CA MET A 42 1.41 -0.96 -9.56
C MET A 42 0.51 -1.43 -8.43
N VAL A 43 0.46 -0.67 -7.33
CA VAL A 43 -0.38 -0.99 -6.18
C VAL A 43 -1.85 -0.89 -6.54
N PHE A 44 -2.28 0.17 -7.24
CA PHE A 44 -3.70 0.46 -7.48
C PHE A 44 -4.27 -0.12 -8.78
N ASN A 45 -3.46 -0.25 -9.84
CA ASN A 45 -3.94 -0.70 -11.15
C ASN A 45 -3.79 -2.21 -11.39
N ARG A 46 -3.14 -2.94 -10.48
CA ARG A 46 -2.86 -4.38 -10.64
C ARG A 46 -3.27 -5.21 -9.42
N PHE A 47 -4.41 -4.88 -8.84
CA PHE A 47 -4.96 -5.66 -7.75
C PHE A 47 -5.35 -7.08 -8.20
N PRO A 48 -4.96 -8.12 -7.47
CA PRO A 48 -5.55 -9.44 -7.63
C PRO A 48 -7.08 -9.40 -7.44
N ALA A 49 -7.81 -10.18 -8.22
CA ALA A 49 -9.29 -10.18 -8.21
C ALA A 49 -9.91 -10.42 -6.81
N TRP A 50 -9.22 -11.13 -5.92
CA TRP A 50 -9.70 -11.36 -4.55
C TRP A 50 -9.67 -10.08 -3.69
N ILE A 51 -8.77 -9.12 -3.97
CA ILE A 51 -8.76 -7.82 -3.30
C ILE A 51 -9.99 -7.02 -3.70
N ASP A 52 -10.35 -7.05 -4.98
CA ASP A 52 -11.57 -6.41 -5.50
C ASP A 52 -12.82 -6.98 -4.82
N TRP A 53 -12.86 -8.30 -4.62
CA TRP A 53 -13.93 -8.96 -3.88
C TRP A 53 -13.98 -8.49 -2.41
N LEU A 54 -12.83 -8.38 -1.74
CA LEU A 54 -12.77 -7.89 -0.35
C LEU A 54 -13.23 -6.43 -0.24
N LEU A 55 -12.89 -5.57 -1.21
CA LEU A 55 -13.35 -4.19 -1.25
C LEU A 55 -14.88 -4.12 -1.46
N LYS A 56 -15.44 -4.96 -2.32
CA LYS A 56 -16.90 -5.08 -2.50
C LYS A 56 -17.59 -5.58 -1.24
N LEU A 57 -17.01 -6.58 -0.56
CA LEU A 57 -17.51 -7.09 0.72
C LEU A 57 -17.46 -5.98 1.80
N ARG A 58 -16.33 -5.24 1.90
CA ARG A 58 -16.22 -4.09 2.77
C ARG A 58 -17.35 -3.09 2.49
N ASN A 59 -17.52 -2.69 1.24
CA ASN A 59 -18.54 -1.71 0.87
C ASN A 59 -19.95 -2.18 1.22
N LYS A 60 -20.24 -3.46 1.08
CA LYS A 60 -21.53 -4.05 1.47
C LYS A 60 -21.77 -3.97 3.00
N ILE A 61 -20.71 -4.19 3.80
CA ILE A 61 -20.79 -4.13 5.26
C ILE A 61 -20.91 -2.70 5.76
N VAL A 62 -20.19 -1.75 5.15
CA VAL A 62 -20.10 -0.37 5.66
C VAL A 62 -21.16 0.58 5.08
N LYS A 63 -21.76 0.25 3.93
CA LYS A 63 -22.81 1.06 3.31
C LYS A 63 -24.00 1.36 4.24
N PRO A 64 -24.58 0.38 4.98
CA PRO A 64 -25.68 0.65 5.91
C PRO A 64 -25.25 1.48 7.12
N LEU A 65 -23.95 1.64 7.36
CA LEU A 65 -23.37 2.38 8.48
C LEU A 65 -23.02 3.83 8.11
N GLY A 66 -23.37 4.26 6.89
CA GLY A 66 -23.19 5.63 6.41
C GLY A 66 -21.74 6.00 6.11
N LEU A 67 -20.88 5.01 5.86
CA LEU A 67 -19.52 5.24 5.38
C LEU A 67 -19.53 5.56 3.88
N ASP A 68 -18.78 6.58 3.49
CA ASP A 68 -18.66 6.96 2.09
C ASP A 68 -17.90 5.88 1.31
N THR A 69 -18.56 5.32 0.30
CA THR A 69 -18.00 4.29 -0.59
C THR A 69 -17.72 4.83 -1.99
N THR A 70 -17.93 6.13 -2.22
CA THR A 70 -17.85 6.76 -3.55
C THR A 70 -16.49 7.34 -3.88
N SER A 71 -15.61 7.52 -2.87
CA SER A 71 -14.27 8.04 -3.10
C SER A 71 -13.47 7.11 -4.01
N ARG A 72 -13.07 7.61 -5.17
CA ARG A 72 -12.16 6.91 -6.08
C ARG A 72 -10.76 6.92 -5.49
N PHE A 73 -10.15 5.75 -5.37
CA PHE A 73 -8.82 5.55 -4.79
C PHE A 73 -7.70 6.47 -5.34
N PRO A 74 -7.63 6.80 -6.65
CA PRO A 74 -6.52 7.61 -7.17
C PRO A 74 -6.52 9.08 -6.72
N ASP A 75 -7.67 9.64 -6.34
CA ASP A 75 -7.82 11.08 -6.12
C ASP A 75 -7.40 11.53 -4.70
N SER A 76 -6.93 10.61 -3.86
CA SER A 76 -6.63 10.86 -2.43
C SER A 76 -5.14 10.92 -2.10
N VAL A 77 -4.30 11.36 -3.05
CA VAL A 77 -2.87 11.60 -2.76
C VAL A 77 -2.75 12.86 -1.91
N CYS A 78 -2.16 12.72 -0.70
CA CYS A 78 -2.02 13.77 0.29
C CYS A 78 -0.68 14.52 0.16
N GLU A 79 0.42 13.77 0.03
CA GLU A 79 1.78 14.32 -0.03
C GLU A 79 2.65 13.53 -1.01
N ARG A 80 3.68 14.20 -1.56
CA ARG A 80 4.65 13.60 -2.48
C ARG A 80 6.06 14.10 -2.17
N SER A 81 7.03 13.21 -2.33
CA SER A 81 8.46 13.53 -2.37
C SER A 81 9.14 12.79 -3.52
N ALA A 82 10.46 12.95 -3.66
CA ALA A 82 11.24 12.26 -4.68
C ALA A 82 11.19 10.72 -4.56
N ASN A 83 10.99 10.20 -3.36
CA ASN A 83 11.05 8.77 -3.05
C ASN A 83 9.79 8.22 -2.35
N GLU A 84 8.75 9.04 -2.11
CA GLU A 84 7.59 8.62 -1.35
C GLU A 84 6.30 9.32 -1.82
N ILE A 85 5.21 8.57 -1.84
CA ILE A 85 3.85 9.09 -2.01
C ILE A 85 3.03 8.67 -0.79
N ILE A 86 2.33 9.63 -0.20
CA ILE A 86 1.31 9.38 0.83
C ILE A 86 -0.06 9.43 0.18
N TRP A 87 -0.76 8.34 0.27
CA TRP A 87 -2.17 8.23 -0.06
C TRP A 87 -2.99 8.13 1.22
N GLY A 88 -4.10 8.85 1.28
CA GLY A 88 -4.93 8.90 2.48
C GLY A 88 -6.41 8.87 2.19
N MET A 89 -7.19 8.33 3.11
CA MET A 89 -8.64 8.33 3.08
C MET A 89 -9.16 8.77 4.46
N PRO A 90 -9.39 10.09 4.64
CA PRO A 90 -10.06 10.59 5.84
C PRO A 90 -11.52 10.15 5.82
N ASP A 91 -11.97 9.57 6.92
CA ASP A 91 -13.36 9.18 7.15
C ASP A 91 -13.78 9.64 8.55
N LYS A 92 -15.08 9.82 8.77
CA LYS A 92 -15.57 10.23 10.10
C LYS A 92 -15.31 9.20 11.22
N HIS A 93 -15.05 7.95 10.88
CA HIS A 93 -14.79 6.89 11.85
C HIS A 93 -13.30 6.59 12.05
N LEU A 94 -12.48 6.75 11.01
CA LEU A 94 -11.03 6.57 11.07
C LEU A 94 -10.33 7.35 9.95
N ASN A 95 -9.10 7.73 10.19
CA ASN A 95 -8.19 8.25 9.18
C ASN A 95 -7.20 7.15 8.82
N PHE A 96 -7.07 6.87 7.54
CA PHE A 96 -6.21 5.83 6.99
C PHE A 96 -5.21 6.45 6.02
N ASN A 97 -3.92 6.31 6.29
CA ASN A 97 -2.86 6.82 5.43
C ASN A 97 -1.87 5.71 5.09
N VAL A 98 -1.47 5.66 3.85
CA VAL A 98 -0.52 4.68 3.32
C VAL A 98 0.63 5.41 2.65
N SER A 99 1.83 5.11 3.08
CA SER A 99 3.06 5.49 2.42
C SER A 99 3.49 4.40 1.44
N MET A 100 3.84 4.81 0.24
CA MET A 100 4.54 4.01 -0.76
C MET A 100 5.91 4.62 -0.98
N TRP A 101 6.91 4.02 -0.36
CA TRP A 101 8.30 4.49 -0.37
C TRP A 101 9.18 3.60 -1.23
N CYS A 102 10.02 4.25 -2.04
CA CYS A 102 11.00 3.61 -2.90
C CYS A 102 12.41 3.95 -2.40
N GLY A 103 13.19 2.92 -2.08
CA GLY A 103 14.59 3.05 -1.75
C GLY A 103 15.46 3.41 -2.95
N GLU A 104 16.73 3.62 -2.71
CA GLU A 104 17.70 3.89 -3.76
C GLU A 104 17.87 2.65 -4.66
N TYR A 105 17.89 2.87 -5.98
CA TYR A 105 18.20 1.84 -6.95
C TYR A 105 19.71 1.62 -7.01
N ARG A 106 20.16 0.41 -6.68
CA ARG A 106 21.57 0.02 -6.70
C ARG A 106 21.72 -1.42 -7.22
N ASP A 107 22.65 -1.63 -8.12
CA ASP A 107 23.05 -2.96 -8.64
C ASP A 107 21.87 -3.83 -9.10
N GLY A 108 20.90 -3.22 -9.76
CA GLY A 108 19.71 -3.93 -10.24
C GLY A 108 18.72 -4.29 -9.14
N LYS A 109 18.83 -3.69 -7.96
CA LYS A 109 17.96 -3.92 -6.80
C LYS A 109 17.40 -2.63 -6.26
N GLN A 110 16.19 -2.70 -5.70
CA GLN A 110 15.54 -1.58 -5.04
C GLN A 110 14.64 -2.08 -3.92
N GLU A 111 14.67 -1.41 -2.77
CA GLU A 111 13.72 -1.68 -1.69
C GLU A 111 12.41 -0.92 -1.96
N LEU A 112 11.30 -1.64 -1.94
CA LEU A 112 9.97 -1.07 -1.95
C LEU A 112 9.32 -1.31 -0.58
N ARG A 113 8.68 -0.26 -0.03
CA ARG A 113 8.06 -0.30 1.29
C ARG A 113 6.66 0.28 1.25
N ILE A 114 5.74 -0.41 1.91
CA ILE A 114 4.40 0.09 2.19
C ILE A 114 4.27 0.20 3.70
N THR A 115 3.96 1.41 4.16
CA THR A 115 3.70 1.70 5.58
C THR A 115 2.28 2.21 5.72
N THR A 116 1.53 1.66 6.66
CA THR A 116 0.16 2.06 6.93
C THR A 116 0.06 2.62 8.33
N VAL A 117 -0.59 3.76 8.46
CA VAL A 117 -0.99 4.35 9.73
C VAL A 117 -2.50 4.54 9.78
N VAL A 118 -3.10 4.24 10.93
CA VAL A 118 -4.54 4.40 11.14
C VAL A 118 -4.77 5.10 12.47
N LYS A 119 -5.60 6.14 12.43
CA LYS A 119 -6.06 6.85 13.62
C LYS A 119 -7.57 6.67 13.75
N TYR A 120 -8.03 6.19 14.91
CA TYR A 120 -9.45 5.99 15.15
C TYR A 120 -10.09 7.28 15.64
N ASN A 121 -11.15 7.72 14.97
CA ASN A 121 -11.91 8.91 15.36
C ASN A 121 -12.99 8.57 16.38
N ASN A 122 -13.40 7.29 16.44
CA ASN A 122 -14.40 6.80 17.41
C ASN A 122 -14.28 5.28 17.62
N TRP A 123 -15.08 4.74 18.56
CA TRP A 123 -15.07 3.31 18.92
C TRP A 123 -15.45 2.40 17.73
N PHE A 124 -16.32 2.89 16.84
CA PHE A 124 -16.75 2.13 15.66
C PHE A 124 -15.59 1.95 14.67
N GLY A 125 -14.78 3.00 14.43
CA GLY A 125 -13.57 2.90 13.62
C GLY A 125 -12.58 1.86 14.17
N ARG A 126 -12.46 1.78 15.51
CA ARG A 126 -11.64 0.77 16.18
C ARG A 126 -12.15 -0.66 15.93
N LEU A 127 -13.45 -0.89 16.11
CA LEU A 127 -14.08 -2.19 15.88
C LEU A 127 -13.97 -2.61 14.42
N TYR A 128 -14.26 -1.69 13.50
CA TYR A 128 -14.15 -1.91 12.06
C TYR A 128 -12.73 -2.31 11.66
N PHE A 129 -11.73 -1.55 12.10
CA PHE A 129 -10.34 -1.84 11.76
C PHE A 129 -9.84 -3.13 12.43
N PHE A 130 -10.31 -3.47 13.62
CA PHE A 130 -9.99 -4.74 14.28
C PHE A 130 -10.35 -5.95 13.41
N VAL A 131 -11.51 -5.91 12.75
CA VAL A 131 -11.97 -6.96 11.82
C VAL A 131 -11.12 -6.99 10.54
N ILE A 132 -10.73 -5.82 10.02
CA ILE A 132 -9.98 -5.71 8.75
C ILE A 132 -8.49 -6.01 8.91
N ARG A 133 -7.93 -5.72 10.07
CA ARG A 133 -6.49 -5.81 10.36
C ARG A 133 -5.80 -7.10 9.86
N PRO A 134 -6.32 -8.31 10.08
CA PRO A 134 -5.69 -9.53 9.61
C PRO A 134 -5.63 -9.64 8.08
N PHE A 135 -6.68 -9.17 7.41
CA PHE A 135 -6.74 -9.15 5.94
C PHE A 135 -5.83 -8.08 5.35
N HIS A 136 -5.73 -6.91 5.99
CA HIS A 136 -4.88 -5.81 5.56
C HIS A 136 -3.42 -6.26 5.41
N GLY A 137 -2.84 -6.88 6.42
CA GLY A 137 -1.47 -7.40 6.36
C GLY A 137 -1.27 -8.44 5.25
N ALA A 138 -2.26 -9.31 5.00
CA ALA A 138 -2.22 -10.29 3.92
C ALA A 138 -2.26 -9.61 2.53
N ILE A 139 -3.09 -8.56 2.38
CA ILE A 139 -3.20 -7.76 1.15
C ILE A 139 -1.85 -7.11 0.81
N ILE A 140 -1.26 -6.38 1.75
CA ILE A 140 0.03 -5.69 1.53
C ILE A 140 1.12 -6.69 1.15
N LYS A 141 1.18 -7.82 1.83
CA LYS A 141 2.13 -8.89 1.53
C LYS A 141 1.95 -9.45 0.12
N SER A 142 0.70 -9.66 -0.30
CA SER A 142 0.37 -10.15 -1.63
C SER A 142 0.77 -9.14 -2.72
N ILE A 143 0.50 -7.85 -2.50
CA ILE A 143 0.88 -6.77 -3.42
C ILE A 143 2.39 -6.76 -3.64
N LEU A 144 3.19 -6.68 -2.56
CA LEU A 144 4.65 -6.68 -2.65
C LEU A 144 5.21 -7.95 -3.30
N LYS A 145 4.60 -9.11 -3.05
CA LYS A 145 4.97 -10.37 -3.69
C LYS A 145 4.70 -10.33 -5.20
N ASN A 146 3.54 -9.84 -5.61
CA ASN A 146 3.15 -9.76 -7.03
C ASN A 146 4.04 -8.78 -7.81
N ILE A 147 4.38 -7.64 -7.24
CA ILE A 147 5.32 -6.69 -7.85
C ILE A 147 6.68 -7.36 -8.09
N CYS A 148 7.18 -8.11 -7.10
CA CYS A 148 8.42 -8.85 -7.25
C CYS A 148 8.35 -9.84 -8.43
N LEU A 149 7.28 -10.62 -8.55
CA LEU A 149 7.10 -11.61 -9.61
C LEU A 149 7.05 -10.97 -11.01
N LEU A 150 6.46 -9.77 -11.13
CA LEU A 150 6.36 -9.05 -12.41
C LEU A 150 7.74 -8.63 -12.95
N TYR A 151 8.69 -8.34 -12.07
CA TYR A 151 10.03 -7.89 -12.46
C TYR A 151 11.08 -9.01 -12.53
N THR A 152 10.85 -10.12 -11.80
CA THR A 152 11.76 -11.28 -11.83
C THR A 152 11.40 -12.31 -12.91
N SER A 153 10.23 -12.18 -13.56
CA SER A 153 9.89 -13.05 -14.71
C SER A 153 10.71 -12.65 -15.91
N PRO A 154 11.51 -13.56 -16.52
CA PRO A 154 12.22 -13.28 -17.77
C PRO A 154 11.21 -12.87 -18.83
N SER A 155 11.57 -11.82 -19.60
CA SER A 155 10.74 -11.31 -20.69
C SER A 155 10.42 -12.46 -21.67
N PRO A 156 9.21 -12.51 -22.25
CA PRO A 156 8.87 -13.48 -23.30
C PRO A 156 9.84 -13.46 -24.47
N ARG A 157 10.59 -12.36 -24.67
CA ARG A 157 11.63 -12.22 -25.72
C ARG A 157 12.89 -13.04 -25.43
N ASP A 158 13.20 -13.35 -24.18
CA ASP A 158 14.38 -14.13 -23.82
C ASP A 158 14.18 -15.64 -23.99
N ARG A 159 12.93 -16.11 -24.20
CA ARG A 159 12.61 -17.52 -24.47
C ARG A 159 12.74 -17.92 -25.95
N SER A 160 12.96 -16.96 -26.85
CA SER A 160 13.04 -17.25 -28.29
C SER A 160 14.49 -17.42 -28.81
N LEU A 161 15.49 -17.43 -27.93
CA LEU A 161 16.92 -17.53 -28.26
C LEU A 161 17.62 -18.79 -27.71
N SER A 162 16.85 -19.84 -27.38
CA SER A 162 17.45 -21.15 -27.06
C SER A 162 16.86 -22.26 -27.87
#